data_cf694c542e8f97c648f8f741256ad759
#
_entry.id   cf694c542e8f97c648f8f741256ad759
#
_cell.length_a   1.000
_cell.length_b   1.000
_cell.length_c   1.000
_cell.angle_alpha   90.00
_cell.angle_beta   90.00
_cell.angle_gamma   90.00
#
_symmetry.space_group_name_H-M   'P 1'
#
loop_
_entity.id
_entity.type
_entity.pdbx_description
1 polymer ?
#
loop_
_entity_poly.entity_id
_entity_poly.type
_entity_poly.pdbx_seq_one_letter_code
_entity_poly.pdbx_strand_id
1 'polypeptide(L)' 'MVSVVLYSRPGCGLCDEARAVIVAERSRTPFAFEEIDISGDDALELEFGIRIPVVIVDGSEAFEIAVEPRVFADAVRR' A
#
# COMPACT_ATOMS: atom_id res chain seq x y z
N MET A 1 -5.73 14.14 8.27
CA MET A 1 -4.49 13.39 7.99
C MET A 1 -4.75 12.38 6.88
N VAL A 2 -3.83 12.29 5.93
CA VAL A 2 -3.95 11.32 4.84
C VAL A 2 -3.89 9.90 5.41
N SER A 3 -4.70 9.00 4.88
CA SER A 3 -4.77 7.59 5.29
C SER A 3 -4.24 6.70 4.17
N VAL A 4 -3.32 5.80 4.51
CA VAL A 4 -2.71 4.87 3.55
C VAL A 4 -2.94 3.45 4.04
N VAL A 5 -3.47 2.60 3.17
CA VAL A 5 -3.68 1.17 3.45
C VAL A 5 -2.94 0.37 2.39
N LEU A 6 -2.12 -0.59 2.83
CA LEU A 6 -1.42 -1.52 1.95
C LEU A 6 -2.01 -2.91 2.14
N TYR A 7 -2.53 -3.48 1.06
CA TYR A 7 -2.94 -4.88 1.04
C TYR A 7 -1.79 -5.73 0.54
N SER A 8 -1.40 -6.72 1.32
CA SER A 8 -0.21 -7.52 1.05
C SER A 8 -0.39 -8.97 1.48
N ARG A 9 0.66 -9.77 1.30
CA ARG A 9 0.71 -11.17 1.70
C ARG A 9 2.14 -11.48 2.13
N PRO A 10 2.34 -12.36 3.13
CA PRO A 10 3.69 -12.81 3.48
C PRO A 10 4.39 -13.47 2.29
N GLY A 11 5.69 -13.24 2.16
CA GLY A 11 6.48 -13.82 1.08
C GLY A 11 6.34 -13.13 -0.27
N CYS A 12 5.70 -11.96 -0.31
CA CYS A 12 5.54 -11.19 -1.53
C CYS A 12 6.66 -10.15 -1.65
N GLY A 13 7.59 -10.36 -2.57
CA GLY A 13 8.71 -9.43 -2.76
C GLY A 13 8.28 -8.05 -3.20
N LEU A 14 7.30 -7.95 -4.08
CA LEU A 14 6.76 -6.66 -4.53
C LEU A 14 6.05 -5.93 -3.39
N CYS A 15 5.42 -6.66 -2.48
CA CYS A 15 4.78 -6.06 -1.29
C CYS A 15 5.84 -5.49 -0.35
N ASP A 16 6.97 -6.18 -0.22
CA ASP A 16 8.10 -5.69 0.59
C ASP A 16 8.67 -4.39 0.01
N GLU A 17 8.78 -4.31 -1.31
CA GLU A 17 9.24 -3.09 -1.99
C GLU A 17 8.25 -1.94 -1.78
N ALA A 18 6.95 -2.21 -1.91
CA ALA A 18 5.92 -1.21 -1.68
C ALA A 18 5.95 -0.68 -0.25
N ARG A 19 6.10 -1.59 0.72
CA ARG A 19 6.20 -1.21 2.13
C ARG A 19 7.41 -0.32 2.37
N ALA A 20 8.54 -0.63 1.76
CA ALA A 20 9.75 0.18 1.91
C ALA A 20 9.53 1.61 1.41
N VAL A 21 8.85 1.78 0.29
CA VAL A 21 8.52 3.11 -0.25
C VAL A 21 7.63 3.88 0.72
N ILE A 22 6.60 3.22 1.25
CA ILE A 22 5.64 3.84 2.17
C ILE A 22 6.34 4.27 3.46
N VAL A 23 7.13 3.38 4.04
CA VAL A 23 7.85 3.66 5.31
C VAL A 23 8.87 4.77 5.13
N ALA A 24 9.58 4.78 4.00
CA ALA A 24 10.56 5.83 3.72
C ALA A 24 9.89 7.21 3.62
N GLU A 25 8.75 7.29 2.95
CA GLU A 25 8.04 8.55 2.82
C GLU A 25 7.42 8.99 4.15
N ARG A 26 6.97 8.02 4.96
CA ARG A 26 6.36 8.33 6.26
C ARG A 26 7.32 9.00 7.22
N SER A 27 8.62 8.81 7.03
CA SER A 27 9.63 9.50 7.85
C SER A 27 9.72 11.00 7.52
N ARG A 28 9.20 11.41 6.37
CA ARG A 28 9.22 12.80 5.91
C ARG A 28 7.85 13.47 5.92
N THR A 29 6.80 12.68 5.72
CA THR A 29 5.44 13.20 5.55
C THR A 29 4.51 12.45 6.50
N PRO A 30 3.86 13.11 7.45
CA PRO A 30 2.97 12.42 8.37
C PRO A 30 1.70 11.95 7.65
N PHE A 31 1.38 10.66 7.83
CA PHE A 31 0.11 10.07 7.41
C PHE A 31 -0.16 8.83 8.26
N ALA A 32 -1.43 8.43 8.33
CA ALA A 32 -1.79 7.18 8.98
C ALA A 32 -1.48 6.02 8.03
N PHE A 33 -0.95 4.92 8.56
CA PHE A 33 -0.58 3.77 7.74
C PHE A 33 -1.06 2.48 8.40
N GLU A 34 -1.70 1.64 7.60
CA GLU A 34 -2.13 0.31 8.02
C GLU A 34 -1.78 -0.69 6.92
N GLU A 35 -1.22 -1.84 7.31
CA GLU A 35 -0.98 -2.93 6.38
C GLU A 35 -1.92 -4.08 6.71
N ILE A 36 -2.61 -4.59 5.71
CA ILE A 36 -3.58 -5.67 5.87
C ILE A 36 -3.09 -6.89 5.10
N ASP A 37 -2.86 -7.99 5.81
CA ASP A 37 -2.53 -9.28 5.22
C ASP A 37 -3.82 -9.90 4.68
N ILE A 38 -3.87 -10.16 3.38
CA ILE A 38 -5.06 -10.73 2.74
C ILE A 38 -5.14 -12.25 2.87
N SER A 39 -4.07 -12.90 3.37
CA SER A 39 -4.03 -14.36 3.50
C SER A 39 -5.15 -14.86 4.41
N GLY A 40 -5.89 -15.86 3.95
CA GLY A 40 -6.96 -16.47 4.74
C GLY A 40 -8.27 -15.70 4.73
N ASP A 41 -8.34 -14.54 4.06
CA ASP A 41 -9.58 -13.79 3.89
C ASP A 41 -10.03 -13.95 2.43
N ASP A 42 -11.02 -14.79 2.20
CA ASP A 42 -11.46 -15.14 0.85
C ASP A 42 -11.94 -13.94 0.05
N ALA A 43 -12.62 -12.99 0.69
CA ALA A 43 -13.12 -11.80 0.02
C ALA A 43 -11.96 -10.90 -0.42
N LEU A 44 -10.97 -10.71 0.44
CA LEU A 44 -9.79 -9.89 0.11
C LEU A 44 -8.92 -10.58 -0.94
N GLU A 45 -8.77 -11.90 -0.86
CA GLU A 45 -8.00 -12.64 -1.86
C GLU A 45 -8.66 -12.59 -3.24
N LEU A 46 -9.99 -12.66 -3.27
CA LEU A 46 -10.72 -12.53 -4.52
C LEU A 46 -10.56 -11.13 -5.12
N GLU A 47 -10.62 -10.09 -4.28
CA GLU A 47 -10.55 -8.69 -4.74
C GLU A 47 -9.14 -8.29 -5.14
N PHE A 48 -8.13 -8.66 -4.35
CA PHE A 48 -6.77 -8.14 -4.50
C PHE A 48 -5.70 -9.17 -4.84
N GLY A 49 -6.01 -10.47 -4.73
CA GLY A 49 -4.99 -11.52 -4.70
C GLY A 49 -3.97 -11.51 -5.83
N ILE A 50 -4.40 -11.20 -7.06
CA ILE A 50 -3.49 -11.17 -8.21
C ILE A 50 -2.95 -9.77 -8.50
N ARG A 51 -3.35 -8.78 -7.70
CA ARG A 51 -2.95 -7.37 -7.91
C ARG A 51 -2.07 -6.81 -6.80
N ILE A 52 -1.80 -7.59 -5.74
CA ILE A 52 -0.98 -7.11 -4.64
C ILE A 52 0.45 -6.80 -5.09
N PRO A 53 1.10 -5.79 -4.49
CA PRO A 53 0.57 -4.89 -3.46
C PRO A 53 -0.47 -3.92 -4.04
N VAL A 54 -1.53 -3.69 -3.26
CA VAL A 54 -2.53 -2.66 -3.59
C VAL A 54 -2.48 -1.59 -2.52
N VAL A 55 -2.36 -0.34 -2.93
CA VAL A 55 -2.27 0.79 -2.00
C VAL A 55 -3.47 1.69 -2.19
N ILE A 56 -4.17 1.92 -1.08
CA ILE A 56 -5.34 2.80 -1.01
C ILE A 56 -4.92 4.08 -0.31
N VAL A 57 -5.13 5.23 -0.95
CA VAL A 57 -4.85 6.53 -0.35
C VAL A 57 -6.17 7.29 -0.20
N ASP A 58 -6.51 7.62 1.03
CA ASP A 58 -7.77 8.31 1.36
C ASP A 58 -9.00 7.63 0.75
N GLY A 59 -9.04 6.31 0.82
CA GLY A 59 -10.18 5.52 0.36
C GLY A 59 -10.22 5.21 -1.14
N SER A 60 -9.24 5.67 -1.91
CA SER A 60 -9.18 5.42 -3.36
C SER A 60 -7.96 4.58 -3.71
N GLU A 61 -8.13 3.58 -4.56
CA GLU A 61 -7.00 2.79 -5.07
C GLU A 61 -6.05 3.70 -5.83
N ALA A 62 -4.80 3.77 -5.35
CA ALA A 62 -3.78 4.63 -5.96
C ALA A 62 -2.72 3.82 -6.72
N PHE A 63 -2.41 2.61 -6.26
CA PHE A 63 -1.38 1.77 -6.88
C PHE A 63 -1.77 0.31 -6.82
N GLU A 64 -1.33 -0.45 -7.82
CA GLU A 64 -1.36 -1.90 -7.77
C GLU A 64 -0.06 -2.43 -8.40
N ILE A 65 0.41 -3.59 -7.92
CA ILE A 65 1.61 -4.29 -8.38
C ILE A 65 2.90 -3.57 -7.97
N ALA A 66 3.02 -2.27 -8.25
CA ALA A 66 4.22 -1.50 -7.95
C ALA A 66 3.85 -0.12 -7.42
N VAL A 67 4.70 0.45 -6.57
CA VAL A 67 4.53 1.79 -6.01
C VAL A 67 5.73 2.62 -6.42
N GLU A 68 5.50 3.62 -7.26
CA GLU A 68 6.57 4.51 -7.68
C GLU A 68 6.77 5.59 -6.58
N PRO A 69 8.00 5.72 -6.01
CA PRO A 69 8.22 6.58 -4.84
C PRO A 69 7.80 8.03 -5.01
N ARG A 70 8.06 8.62 -6.15
CA ARG A 70 7.75 10.03 -6.38
C ARG A 70 6.26 10.26 -6.52
N VAL A 71 5.57 9.36 -7.21
CA VAL A 71 4.11 9.45 -7.35
C VAL A 71 3.43 9.23 -6.00
N PHE A 72 3.94 8.29 -5.20
CA PHE A 72 3.41 8.07 -3.86
C PHE A 72 3.62 9.31 -2.98
N ALA A 73 4.83 9.91 -3.02
CA ALA A 73 5.10 11.11 -2.24
C ALA A 73 4.10 12.23 -2.59
N ASP A 74 3.85 12.43 -3.88
CA ASP A 74 2.89 13.46 -4.33
C ASP A 74 1.47 13.15 -3.83
N ALA A 75 1.09 11.87 -3.79
CA ALA A 75 -0.24 11.48 -3.34
C ALA A 75 -0.48 11.75 -1.86
N VAL A 76 0.55 11.69 -1.02
CA VAL A 76 0.40 11.87 0.44
C VAL A 76 0.78 13.25 0.94
N ARG A 77 1.47 14.05 0.15
CA ARG A 77 1.87 15.42 0.51
C ARG A 77 0.76 16.41 0.15
N ARG A 78 -0.24 16.45 0.99
CA ARG A 78 -1.40 17.33 0.78
C ARG A 78 -1.55 18.35 1.87
#